data_958b8910eefc16fe50aec4296d3a6da3
#
_entry.id   958b8910eefc16fe50aec4296d3a6da3
#
_cell.length_a   1.000
_cell.length_b   1.000
_cell.length_c   1.000
_cell.angle_alpha   90.00
_cell.angle_beta   90.00
_cell.angle_gamma   90.00
#
_symmetry.space_group_name_H-M   'P 1'
#
loop_
_entity.id
_entity.type
_entity.pdbx_description
1 polymer ?
#
loop_
_entity_poly.entity_id
_entity_poly.type
_entity_poly.pdbx_seq_one_letter_code
_entity_poly.pdbx_strand_id
1 'polypeptide(L)'
;MTTKQKQALLAYLGYYNGVIDGIWGSGSIASADAFKEAYGVTADDKNLLAAVNGTLKPVQKAQSGNFWDGIKYFKREEFKCKCGGRYCNGYPAEMKEKVVKIADGARAHFGSPAHVNSGLRCTIHNANEGGVSNSRHITGKAIDLRIDGVTSDDLLAYVKKQGIRYAYKVNSTCVHFDID
;
A
#
# COMPACT_ATOMS: atom_id res chain seq x y z
N MET A 1 29.50 9.31 -13.83
CA MET A 1 29.38 8.02 -13.10
C MET A 1 29.21 6.85 -14.07
N THR A 2 29.68 5.65 -13.68
CA THR A 2 29.37 4.42 -14.41
C THR A 2 27.95 3.92 -14.10
N THR A 3 27.41 3.03 -14.93
CA THR A 3 26.09 2.42 -14.70
C THR A 3 26.04 1.70 -13.35
N LYS A 4 27.10 0.95 -12.98
CA LYS A 4 27.20 0.30 -11.67
C LYS A 4 27.11 1.29 -10.51
N GLN A 5 27.76 2.44 -10.63
CA GLN A 5 27.69 3.47 -9.59
C GLN A 5 26.28 4.05 -9.46
N LYS A 6 25.59 4.30 -10.58
CA LYS A 6 24.19 4.75 -10.55
C LYS A 6 23.25 3.73 -9.91
N GLN A 7 23.39 2.46 -10.30
CA GLN A 7 22.63 1.36 -9.68
C GLN A 7 22.87 1.28 -8.16
N ALA A 8 24.15 1.43 -7.75
CA ALA A 8 24.51 1.41 -6.32
C ALA A 8 23.89 2.59 -5.55
N LEU A 9 23.90 3.81 -6.11
CA LEU A 9 23.28 4.96 -5.48
C LEU A 9 21.75 4.84 -5.41
N LEU A 10 21.12 4.35 -6.48
CA LEU A 10 19.69 4.07 -6.47
C LEU A 10 19.33 2.96 -5.44
N ALA A 11 20.18 1.96 -5.27
CA ALA A 11 20.01 0.93 -4.24
C ALA A 11 20.18 1.51 -2.84
N TYR A 12 21.20 2.32 -2.61
CA TYR A 12 21.41 3.02 -1.33
C TYR A 12 20.22 3.92 -0.95
N LEU A 13 19.63 4.59 -1.94
CA LEU A 13 18.44 5.42 -1.76
C LEU A 13 17.12 4.60 -1.68
N GLY A 14 17.19 3.28 -1.80
CA GLY A 14 16.03 2.38 -1.68
C GLY A 14 15.17 2.23 -2.94
N TYR A 15 15.63 2.72 -4.09
CA TYR A 15 14.89 2.66 -5.35
C TYR A 15 15.24 1.45 -6.23
N TYR A 16 16.43 0.83 -6.03
CA TYR A 16 16.88 -0.31 -6.82
C TYR A 16 17.12 -1.52 -5.93
N ASN A 17 16.52 -2.64 -6.27
CA ASN A 17 16.65 -3.91 -5.56
C ASN A 17 17.18 -5.05 -6.45
N GLY A 18 17.63 -4.71 -7.66
CA GLY A 18 18.22 -5.64 -8.60
C GLY A 18 19.72 -5.86 -8.36
N VAL A 19 20.32 -6.71 -9.20
CA VAL A 19 21.78 -6.94 -9.20
C VAL A 19 22.49 -5.72 -9.78
N ILE A 20 23.56 -5.26 -9.11
CA ILE A 20 24.42 -4.16 -9.58
C ILE A 20 25.39 -4.72 -10.63
N ASP A 21 24.91 -4.95 -11.85
CA ASP A 21 25.62 -5.61 -12.94
C ASP A 21 26.28 -4.64 -13.93
N GLY A 22 25.86 -3.38 -13.92
CA GLY A 22 26.32 -2.36 -14.85
C GLY A 22 25.53 -2.33 -16.16
N ILE A 23 24.43 -3.06 -16.25
CA ILE A 23 23.52 -3.06 -17.40
C ILE A 23 22.32 -2.18 -17.07
N TRP A 24 22.09 -1.13 -17.87
CA TRP A 24 20.95 -0.23 -17.68
C TRP A 24 19.69 -0.81 -18.33
N GLY A 25 19.15 -1.87 -17.73
CA GLY A 25 17.95 -2.56 -18.19
C GLY A 25 16.66 -2.00 -17.58
N SER A 26 15.56 -2.70 -17.79
CA SER A 26 14.21 -2.31 -17.33
C SER A 26 14.13 -2.02 -15.82
N GLY A 27 14.83 -2.80 -14.99
CA GLY A 27 14.90 -2.58 -13.54
C GLY A 27 15.57 -1.26 -13.16
N SER A 28 16.67 -0.90 -13.85
CA SER A 28 17.36 0.39 -13.64
C SER A 28 16.51 1.56 -14.11
N ILE A 29 15.80 1.40 -15.23
CA ILE A 29 14.88 2.43 -15.77
C ILE A 29 13.74 2.67 -14.77
N ALA A 30 13.05 1.62 -14.34
CA ALA A 30 11.96 1.72 -13.36
C ALA A 30 12.41 2.38 -12.04
N SER A 31 13.65 2.11 -11.60
CA SER A 31 14.22 2.72 -10.41
C SER A 31 14.55 4.21 -10.60
N ALA A 32 15.03 4.59 -11.78
CA ALA A 32 15.27 5.98 -12.13
C ALA A 32 13.95 6.77 -12.26
N ASP A 33 12.90 6.15 -12.78
CA ASP A 33 11.55 6.74 -12.83
C ASP A 33 10.96 6.92 -11.44
N ALA A 34 11.11 5.93 -10.55
CA ALA A 34 10.69 6.04 -9.15
C ALA A 34 11.46 7.15 -8.40
N PHE A 35 12.77 7.28 -8.64
CA PHE A 35 13.56 8.40 -8.12
C PHE A 35 13.04 9.73 -8.65
N LYS A 36 12.79 9.84 -9.96
CA LYS A 36 12.25 11.05 -10.59
C LYS A 36 10.88 11.41 -10.00
N GLU A 37 10.04 10.43 -9.74
CA GLU A 37 8.74 10.67 -9.10
C GLU A 37 8.92 11.21 -7.67
N ALA A 38 9.87 10.66 -6.91
CA ALA A 38 10.11 11.04 -5.52
C ALA A 38 10.82 12.39 -5.36
N TYR A 39 11.74 12.74 -6.27
CA TYR A 39 12.59 13.93 -6.14
C TYR A 39 12.22 15.06 -7.12
N GLY A 40 11.32 14.80 -8.09
CA GLY A 40 10.92 15.77 -9.11
C GLY A 40 12.00 16.06 -10.17
N VAL A 41 13.12 15.35 -10.13
CA VAL A 41 14.28 15.53 -11.03
C VAL A 41 14.78 14.18 -11.53
N THR A 42 15.50 14.18 -12.66
CA THR A 42 16.06 12.96 -13.24
C THR A 42 17.14 12.33 -12.35
N ALA A 43 17.31 11.01 -12.43
CA ALA A 43 18.35 10.26 -11.72
C ALA A 43 19.73 10.39 -12.45
N ASP A 44 20.16 11.63 -12.70
CA ASP A 44 21.49 11.92 -13.23
C ASP A 44 22.56 11.93 -12.13
N ASP A 45 23.82 12.03 -12.52
CA ASP A 45 24.96 11.95 -11.60
C ASP A 45 24.89 13.00 -10.49
N LYS A 46 24.52 14.24 -10.84
CA LYS A 46 24.43 15.37 -9.91
C LYS A 46 23.31 15.15 -8.89
N ASN A 47 22.14 14.78 -9.38
CA ASN A 47 20.94 14.63 -8.56
C ASN A 47 21.04 13.41 -7.62
N LEU A 48 21.61 12.28 -8.10
CA LEU A 48 21.86 11.12 -7.25
C LEU A 48 22.84 11.44 -6.12
N LEU A 49 23.95 12.13 -6.41
CA LEU A 49 24.89 12.55 -5.39
C LEU A 49 24.26 13.54 -4.40
N ALA A 50 23.50 14.50 -4.89
CA ALA A 50 22.80 15.47 -4.05
C ALA A 50 21.76 14.81 -3.12
N ALA A 51 21.06 13.78 -3.60
CA ALA A 51 20.12 13.01 -2.79
C ALA A 51 20.84 12.19 -1.70
N VAL A 52 21.94 11.50 -2.06
CA VAL A 52 22.76 10.73 -1.11
C VAL A 52 23.36 11.62 -0.03
N ASN A 53 23.86 12.80 -0.40
CA ASN A 53 24.44 13.77 0.55
C ASN A 53 23.37 14.56 1.32
N GLY A 54 22.09 14.33 1.06
CA GLY A 54 20.98 14.99 1.73
C GLY A 54 20.76 16.46 1.35
N THR A 55 21.47 16.98 0.33
CA THR A 55 21.28 18.35 -0.18
C THR A 55 20.09 18.46 -1.13
N LEU A 56 19.72 17.37 -1.80
CA LEU A 56 18.45 17.21 -2.51
C LEU A 56 17.51 16.38 -1.64
N LYS A 57 16.38 16.95 -1.27
CA LYS A 57 15.34 16.26 -0.54
C LYS A 57 14.28 15.74 -1.50
N PRO A 58 13.61 14.61 -1.18
CA PRO A 58 12.40 14.24 -1.91
C PRO A 58 11.45 15.44 -1.96
N VAL A 59 10.89 15.72 -3.13
CA VAL A 59 9.77 16.67 -3.24
C VAL A 59 8.70 16.10 -2.33
N GLN A 60 8.43 16.77 -1.23
CA GLN A 60 7.17 16.56 -0.59
C GLN A 60 6.14 16.90 -1.69
N LYS A 61 5.58 15.88 -2.35
CA LYS A 61 4.32 16.08 -3.06
C LYS A 61 3.50 16.81 -2.02
N ALA A 62 3.10 18.05 -2.33
CA ALA A 62 2.11 18.74 -1.51
C ALA A 62 1.05 17.68 -1.29
N GLN A 63 1.00 17.14 -0.10
CA GLN A 63 0.05 16.08 0.22
C GLN A 63 -1.29 16.76 -0.03
N SER A 64 -1.96 16.39 -1.11
CA SER A 64 -3.41 16.47 -1.09
C SER A 64 -3.77 15.85 0.26
N GLY A 65 -4.23 16.67 1.19
CA GLY A 65 -4.23 16.44 2.63
C GLY A 65 -4.35 14.96 2.96
N ASN A 66 -3.47 14.44 3.79
CA ASN A 66 -3.38 13.01 4.07
C ASN A 66 -4.80 12.49 4.19
N PHE A 67 -5.27 11.66 3.25
CA PHE A 67 -6.69 11.25 3.23
C PHE A 67 -7.13 10.65 4.58
N TRP A 68 -6.16 10.16 5.38
CA TRP A 68 -6.38 9.70 6.74
C TRP A 68 -6.93 10.79 7.67
N ASP A 69 -6.65 12.07 7.39
CA ASP A 69 -7.18 13.19 8.18
C ASP A 69 -8.72 13.33 8.02
N GLY A 70 -9.25 12.79 6.92
CA GLY A 70 -10.69 12.70 6.65
C GLY A 70 -11.33 11.37 7.09
N ILE A 71 -10.57 10.42 7.63
CA ILE A 71 -11.07 9.13 8.14
C ILE A 71 -11.43 9.29 9.62
N LYS A 72 -12.70 9.05 9.94
CA LYS A 72 -13.25 9.32 11.26
C LYS A 72 -13.07 8.18 12.25
N TYR A 73 -13.21 6.93 11.80
CA TYR A 73 -13.36 5.77 12.67
C TYR A 73 -12.16 4.83 12.67
N PHE A 74 -11.23 5.00 11.74
CA PHE A 74 -10.06 4.15 11.62
C PHE A 74 -8.77 4.94 11.65
N LYS A 75 -7.71 4.29 12.13
CA LYS A 75 -6.34 4.77 12.06
C LYS A 75 -5.54 3.92 11.07
N ARG A 76 -4.51 4.50 10.48
CA ARG A 76 -3.62 3.82 9.51
C ARG A 76 -3.06 2.49 10.07
N GLU A 77 -2.76 2.47 11.37
CA GLU A 77 -2.16 1.34 12.08
C GLU A 77 -3.03 0.08 12.06
N GLU A 78 -4.35 0.24 11.96
CA GLU A 78 -5.29 -0.89 11.92
C GLU A 78 -5.21 -1.68 10.60
N PHE A 79 -4.69 -1.06 9.55
CA PHE A 79 -4.52 -1.65 8.22
C PHE A 79 -3.14 -2.25 7.98
N LYS A 80 -2.21 -2.16 8.93
CA LYS A 80 -0.86 -2.69 8.77
C LYS A 80 -0.84 -4.20 8.56
N CYS A 81 0.18 -4.68 7.85
CA CYS A 81 0.44 -6.10 7.67
C CYS A 81 0.60 -6.80 9.02
N LYS A 82 -0.12 -7.89 9.22
CA LYS A 82 -0.15 -8.65 10.49
C LYS A 82 0.99 -9.69 10.62
N CYS A 83 2.06 -9.58 9.82
CA CYS A 83 3.22 -10.47 9.96
C CYS A 83 4.04 -10.26 11.25
N GLY A 84 3.66 -9.28 12.09
CA GLY A 84 4.32 -9.00 13.36
C GLY A 84 5.76 -8.50 13.23
N GLY A 85 6.10 -7.85 12.13
CA GLY A 85 7.47 -7.41 11.85
C GLY A 85 8.39 -8.50 11.29
N ARG A 86 7.87 -9.76 11.14
CA ARG A 86 8.67 -10.90 10.71
C ARG A 86 9.17 -10.80 9.27
N TYR A 87 8.38 -10.16 8.38
CA TYR A 87 8.67 -10.11 6.95
C TYR A 87 8.64 -8.70 6.37
N CYS A 88 8.10 -7.73 7.08
CA CYS A 88 8.07 -6.31 6.68
C CYS A 88 7.82 -5.43 7.90
N ASN A 89 8.01 -4.11 7.72
CA ASN A 89 7.76 -3.09 8.76
C ASN A 89 6.26 -2.81 9.04
N GLY A 90 5.36 -3.60 8.48
CA GLY A 90 3.91 -3.42 8.59
C GLY A 90 3.27 -2.69 7.41
N TYR A 91 4.03 -1.95 6.62
CA TYR A 91 3.53 -1.11 5.52
C TYR A 91 4.23 -1.42 4.19
N PRO A 92 4.00 -2.62 3.61
CA PRO A 92 4.60 -2.99 2.32
C PRO A 92 4.05 -2.17 1.14
N ALA A 93 2.94 -1.47 1.33
CA ALA A 93 2.31 -0.55 0.39
C ALA A 93 1.49 0.49 1.18
N GLU A 94 0.90 1.47 0.49
CA GLU A 94 -0.11 2.37 1.06
C GLU A 94 -1.52 1.86 0.74
N MET A 95 -2.43 1.97 1.74
CA MET A 95 -3.85 1.71 1.52
C MET A 95 -4.42 2.71 0.52
N LYS A 96 -5.28 2.25 -0.37
CA LYS A 96 -5.97 3.15 -1.30
C LYS A 96 -7.13 3.84 -0.60
N GLU A 97 -7.22 5.16 -0.77
CA GLU A 97 -8.21 6.02 -0.14
C GLU A 97 -9.64 5.48 -0.30
N LYS A 98 -10.02 5.09 -1.53
CA LYS A 98 -11.38 4.62 -1.82
C LYS A 98 -11.79 3.44 -0.95
N VAL A 99 -10.92 2.43 -0.79
CA VAL A 99 -11.27 1.23 -0.01
C VAL A 99 -11.37 1.53 1.49
N VAL A 100 -10.53 2.45 2.00
CA VAL A 100 -10.58 2.90 3.41
C VAL A 100 -11.84 3.73 3.67
N LYS A 101 -12.19 4.65 2.77
CA LYS A 101 -13.43 5.45 2.88
C LYS A 101 -14.69 4.58 2.89
N ILE A 102 -14.71 3.48 2.15
CA ILE A 102 -15.85 2.54 2.18
C ILE A 102 -15.94 1.85 3.55
N ALA A 103 -14.82 1.44 4.14
CA ALA A 103 -14.81 0.87 5.49
C ALA A 103 -15.28 1.89 6.54
N ASP A 104 -14.80 3.12 6.47
CA ASP A 104 -15.17 4.22 7.36
C ASP A 104 -16.66 4.55 7.24
N GLY A 105 -17.18 4.62 6.02
CA GLY A 105 -18.59 4.80 5.74
C GLY A 105 -19.47 3.64 6.24
N ALA A 106 -18.99 2.39 6.13
CA ALA A 106 -19.69 1.24 6.68
C ALA A 106 -19.81 1.32 8.20
N ARG A 107 -18.72 1.69 8.89
CA ARG A 107 -18.71 1.93 10.34
C ARG A 107 -19.72 3.02 10.73
N ALA A 108 -19.76 4.11 9.95
CA ALA A 108 -20.73 5.19 10.18
C ALA A 108 -22.19 4.72 9.97
N HIS A 109 -22.43 3.97 8.89
CA HIS A 109 -23.76 3.48 8.50
C HIS A 109 -24.38 2.55 9.55
N PHE A 110 -23.60 1.58 10.03
CA PHE A 110 -24.09 0.59 10.99
C PHE A 110 -24.03 1.07 12.45
N GLY A 111 -23.28 2.13 12.74
CA GLY A 111 -23.17 2.69 14.09
C GLY A 111 -22.47 1.81 15.12
N SER A 112 -21.89 0.67 14.72
CA SER A 112 -21.27 -0.34 15.58
C SER A 112 -19.75 -0.44 15.39
N PRO A 113 -18.95 -0.86 16.39
CA PRO A 113 -17.52 -1.03 16.23
C PRO A 113 -17.15 -1.88 15.02
N ALA A 114 -16.20 -1.42 14.24
CA ALA A 114 -15.73 -2.10 13.05
C ALA A 114 -14.25 -2.51 13.20
N HIS A 115 -13.89 -3.66 12.65
CA HIS A 115 -12.56 -4.25 12.82
C HIS A 115 -11.97 -4.67 11.47
N VAL A 116 -10.76 -4.23 11.21
CA VAL A 116 -9.99 -4.65 10.03
C VAL A 116 -9.33 -6.00 10.33
N ASN A 117 -9.93 -7.08 9.81
CA ASN A 117 -9.36 -8.42 9.93
C ASN A 117 -8.09 -8.56 9.09
N SER A 118 -8.06 -7.93 7.89
CA SER A 118 -6.87 -7.83 7.06
C SER A 118 -6.92 -6.55 6.22
N GLY A 119 -5.86 -5.77 6.28
CA GLY A 119 -5.59 -4.65 5.38
C GLY A 119 -4.43 -4.98 4.45
N LEU A 120 -3.26 -4.41 4.69
CA LEU A 120 -2.04 -4.72 3.95
C LEU A 120 -1.53 -6.14 4.25
N ARG A 121 -0.97 -6.78 3.22
CA ARG A 121 -0.16 -8.01 3.37
C ARG A 121 1.12 -7.88 2.56
N CYS A 122 2.27 -8.17 3.15
CA CYS A 122 3.47 -8.40 2.35
C CYS A 122 3.38 -9.73 1.62
N THR A 123 4.16 -9.90 0.55
CA THR A 123 4.10 -11.10 -0.32
C THR A 123 4.28 -12.40 0.45
N ILE A 124 5.22 -12.44 1.40
CA ILE A 124 5.48 -13.64 2.21
C ILE A 124 4.30 -13.93 3.15
N HIS A 125 3.79 -12.91 3.85
CA HIS A 125 2.63 -13.10 4.72
C HIS A 125 1.40 -13.52 3.91
N ASN A 126 1.18 -12.91 2.74
CA ASN A 126 0.08 -13.30 1.85
C ASN A 126 0.18 -14.76 1.41
N ALA A 127 1.36 -15.24 1.06
CA ALA A 127 1.57 -16.65 0.70
C ALA A 127 1.29 -17.59 1.88
N ASN A 128 1.73 -17.22 3.09
CA ASN A 128 1.49 -18.00 4.31
C ASN A 128 -0.01 -18.08 4.68
N GLU A 129 -0.78 -17.05 4.35
CA GLU A 129 -2.25 -17.02 4.52
C GLU A 129 -2.99 -17.71 3.35
N GLY A 130 -2.29 -18.36 2.43
CA GLY A 130 -2.88 -19.02 1.26
C GLY A 130 -3.41 -18.06 0.20
N GLY A 131 -3.00 -16.80 0.23
CA GLY A 131 -3.45 -15.79 -0.73
C GLY A 131 -2.77 -15.94 -2.11
N VAL A 132 -3.52 -15.60 -3.17
CA VAL A 132 -3.00 -15.60 -4.54
C VAL A 132 -1.87 -14.58 -4.72
N SER A 133 -0.95 -14.83 -5.65
CA SER A 133 0.24 -13.98 -5.86
C SER A 133 -0.07 -12.54 -6.27
N ASN A 134 -1.23 -12.32 -6.93
CA ASN A 134 -1.73 -11.00 -7.34
C ASN A 134 -2.79 -10.42 -6.37
N SER A 135 -2.80 -10.87 -5.12
CA SER A 135 -3.75 -10.42 -4.10
C SER A 135 -3.76 -8.90 -3.96
N ARG A 136 -4.95 -8.32 -3.94
CA ARG A 136 -5.16 -6.87 -3.77
C ARG A 136 -4.73 -6.35 -2.39
N HIS A 137 -4.61 -7.20 -1.39
CA HIS A 137 -4.02 -6.86 -0.09
C HIS A 137 -2.54 -6.46 -0.20
N ILE A 138 -1.79 -7.03 -1.16
CA ILE A 138 -0.37 -6.69 -1.38
C ILE A 138 -0.21 -5.23 -1.83
N THR A 139 -1.19 -4.70 -2.56
CA THR A 139 -1.15 -3.35 -3.15
C THR A 139 -2.03 -2.34 -2.42
N GLY A 140 -2.57 -2.71 -1.25
CA GLY A 140 -3.44 -1.84 -0.43
C GLY A 140 -4.82 -1.57 -1.03
N LYS A 141 -5.26 -2.41 -1.93
CA LYS A 141 -6.53 -2.28 -2.66
C LYS A 141 -7.66 -3.13 -2.06
N ALA A 142 -7.42 -3.91 -1.02
CA ALA A 142 -8.39 -4.81 -0.41
C ALA A 142 -8.46 -4.66 1.11
N ILE A 143 -9.64 -4.98 1.67
CA ILE A 143 -9.91 -5.05 3.09
C ILE A 143 -10.78 -6.27 3.39
N ASP A 144 -10.45 -6.99 4.48
CA ASP A 144 -11.34 -7.92 5.15
C ASP A 144 -11.91 -7.21 6.38
N LEU A 145 -13.21 -6.90 6.36
CA LEU A 145 -13.89 -6.09 7.39
C LEU A 145 -14.97 -6.88 8.10
N ARG A 146 -15.07 -6.72 9.40
CA ARG A 146 -16.25 -7.12 10.19
C ARG A 146 -16.76 -5.95 11.02
N ILE A 147 -18.05 -5.96 11.33
CA ILE A 147 -18.69 -4.95 12.20
C ILE A 147 -19.49 -5.70 13.27
N ASP A 148 -19.34 -5.28 14.52
CA ASP A 148 -19.97 -5.96 15.64
C ASP A 148 -21.50 -5.89 15.52
N GLY A 149 -22.16 -7.05 15.64
CA GLY A 149 -23.60 -7.19 15.52
C GLY A 149 -24.16 -7.11 14.09
N VAL A 150 -23.29 -7.00 13.07
CA VAL A 150 -23.70 -6.93 11.66
C VAL A 150 -23.37 -8.25 10.95
N THR A 151 -24.33 -8.80 10.23
CA THR A 151 -24.12 -10.01 9.44
C THR A 151 -23.26 -9.73 8.21
N SER A 152 -22.56 -10.75 7.70
CA SER A 152 -21.83 -10.60 6.43
C SER A 152 -22.76 -10.32 5.24
N ASP A 153 -24.03 -10.71 5.29
CA ASP A 153 -25.01 -10.42 4.25
C ASP A 153 -25.34 -8.92 4.20
N ASP A 154 -25.60 -8.29 5.34
CA ASP A 154 -25.89 -6.87 5.44
C ASP A 154 -24.67 -6.03 5.06
N LEU A 155 -23.48 -6.40 5.55
CA LEU A 155 -22.23 -5.72 5.22
C LEU A 155 -21.90 -5.85 3.74
N LEU A 156 -22.07 -7.03 3.14
CA LEU A 156 -21.85 -7.26 1.72
C LEU A 156 -22.83 -6.43 0.85
N ALA A 157 -24.09 -6.36 1.26
CA ALA A 157 -25.09 -5.55 0.57
C ALA A 157 -24.70 -4.05 0.62
N TYR A 158 -24.23 -3.55 1.77
CA TYR A 158 -23.73 -2.19 1.89
C TYR A 158 -22.53 -1.94 0.95
N VAL A 159 -21.51 -2.80 0.98
CA VAL A 159 -20.29 -2.66 0.18
C VAL A 159 -20.61 -2.65 -1.32
N LYS A 160 -21.50 -3.54 -1.79
CA LYS A 160 -21.91 -3.57 -3.20
C LYS A 160 -22.62 -2.29 -3.65
N LYS A 161 -23.41 -1.65 -2.79
CA LYS A 161 -24.04 -0.34 -3.06
C LYS A 161 -22.99 0.79 -3.25
N GLN A 162 -21.75 0.63 -2.77
CA GLN A 162 -20.66 1.59 -2.98
C GLN A 162 -19.97 1.42 -4.36
N GLY A 163 -20.53 0.62 -5.25
CA GLY A 163 -19.97 0.38 -6.58
C GLY A 163 -18.75 -0.56 -6.58
N ILE A 164 -18.61 -1.38 -5.54
CA ILE A 164 -17.59 -2.42 -5.49
C ILE A 164 -18.05 -3.61 -6.33
N ARG A 165 -17.22 -4.00 -7.31
CA ARG A 165 -17.49 -5.12 -8.21
C ARG A 165 -17.13 -6.47 -7.61
N TYR A 166 -16.00 -6.52 -6.86
CA TYR A 166 -15.52 -7.74 -6.27
C TYR A 166 -15.60 -7.66 -4.73
N ALA A 167 -16.56 -8.38 -4.19
CA ALA A 167 -16.76 -8.54 -2.75
C ALA A 167 -17.45 -9.86 -2.46
N TYR A 168 -17.04 -10.53 -1.38
CA TYR A 168 -17.60 -11.81 -0.95
C TYR A 168 -17.52 -11.98 0.56
N LYS A 169 -18.32 -12.90 1.09
CA LYS A 169 -18.30 -13.29 2.51
C LYS A 169 -17.08 -14.17 2.78
N VAL A 170 -16.21 -13.75 3.68
CA VAL A 170 -15.11 -14.60 4.20
C VAL A 170 -15.68 -15.62 5.18
N ASN A 171 -16.63 -15.20 6.01
CA ASN A 171 -17.40 -16.03 6.94
C ASN A 171 -18.73 -15.33 7.29
N SER A 172 -19.43 -15.78 8.34
CA SER A 172 -20.74 -15.23 8.73
C SER A 172 -20.72 -13.76 9.20
N THR A 173 -19.56 -13.19 9.51
CA THR A 173 -19.44 -11.82 10.03
C THR A 173 -18.43 -10.96 9.27
N CYS A 174 -17.59 -11.55 8.43
CA CYS A 174 -16.49 -10.85 7.74
C CYS A 174 -16.72 -10.84 6.22
N VAL A 175 -16.50 -9.69 5.62
CA VAL A 175 -16.59 -9.47 4.18
C VAL A 175 -15.25 -9.01 3.64
N HIS A 176 -14.79 -9.68 2.58
CA HIS A 176 -13.72 -9.19 1.71
C HIS A 176 -14.29 -8.26 0.65
N PHE A 177 -13.62 -7.15 0.39
CA PHE A 177 -13.90 -6.31 -0.77
C PHE A 177 -12.63 -5.63 -1.27
N ASP A 178 -12.58 -5.44 -2.57
CA ASP A 178 -11.44 -4.81 -3.23
C ASP A 178 -11.84 -3.86 -4.37
N ILE A 179 -10.87 -3.06 -4.78
CA ILE A 179 -10.96 -2.14 -5.92
C ILE A 179 -9.95 -2.54 -6.99
N ASP A 180 -10.26 -2.19 -8.25
CA ASP A 180 -9.39 -2.43 -9.40
C ASP A 180 -8.06 -1.66 -9.34
#